data_77e7f12e4057cc83b54ab462c089b5f7
#
_entry.id   77e7f12e4057cc83b54ab462c089b5f7
#
_cell.length_a   1.000
_cell.length_b   1.000
_cell.length_c   1.000
_cell.angle_alpha   90.00
_cell.angle_beta   90.00
_cell.angle_gamma   90.00
#
_symmetry.space_group_name_H-M   'P 1'
#
loop_
_entity.id
_entity.type
_entity.pdbx_description
1 polymer ?
#
loop_
_entity_poly.entity_id
_entity_poly.type
_entity_poly.pdbx_seq_one_letter_code
_entity_poly.pdbx_strand_id
1 'polypeptide(L)'
;MKRLVSMFVLTAMTTGMSVAAPAVPSHITRDGRGGYDVTYSYQDKAKNGWYATARAGISFLNWTNKYSFTDPAQSKQEEDFSFEPVFDGSISVGRHFSYFWRGELELGYMGQYSDSGDGLDFDLSAPYLMANGYYDFTNGLYLGAGLGLAMPITHIDGASAYFVVTGGDRDKTSVSPMAGVMAGWTTKLDDNLVLDVRYRLAGFGGSKQKINYANSEGGFTAENKIGLILDNSISVGLRYEF
;
A
#
# COMPACT_ATOMS: atom_id res chain seq x y z
N MET A 1 -10.69 5.50 21.26
CA MET A 1 -10.12 6.35 20.19
C MET A 1 -9.96 5.60 18.84
N LYS A 2 -9.85 4.26 18.81
CA LYS A 2 -9.62 3.43 17.59
C LYS A 2 -10.73 3.50 16.51
N ARG A 3 -11.97 3.88 16.84
CA ARG A 3 -13.09 3.96 15.86
C ARG A 3 -13.25 5.31 15.15
N LEU A 4 -12.57 6.36 15.61
CA LEU A 4 -12.70 7.71 15.04
C LEU A 4 -11.84 7.93 13.79
N VAL A 5 -10.69 7.27 13.66
CA VAL A 5 -9.75 7.48 12.55
C VAL A 5 -10.28 6.86 11.24
N SER A 6 -10.90 5.65 11.33
CA SER A 6 -11.50 5.01 10.14
C SER A 6 -12.69 5.82 9.58
N MET A 7 -13.38 6.56 10.44
CA MET A 7 -14.53 7.37 10.04
C MET A 7 -14.10 8.69 9.36
N PHE A 8 -12.93 9.23 9.73
CA PHE A 8 -12.42 10.48 9.16
C PHE A 8 -11.96 10.32 7.70
N VAL A 9 -11.32 9.20 7.35
CA VAL A 9 -10.87 8.92 5.98
C VAL A 9 -12.08 8.73 5.04
N LEU A 10 -13.13 8.07 5.51
CA LEU A 10 -14.35 7.87 4.72
C LEU A 10 -15.13 9.18 4.50
N THR A 11 -15.17 10.07 5.50
CA THR A 11 -15.89 11.35 5.43
C THR A 11 -15.16 12.36 4.54
N ALA A 12 -13.82 12.35 4.50
CA ALA A 12 -13.05 13.21 3.60
C ALA A 12 -13.26 12.84 2.11
N MET A 13 -13.51 11.56 1.81
CA MET A 13 -13.82 11.12 0.44
C MET A 13 -15.24 11.50 -0.01
N THR A 14 -16.21 11.64 0.92
CA THR A 14 -17.59 11.97 0.55
C THR A 14 -17.86 13.46 0.35
N THR A 15 -17.08 14.34 0.98
CA THR A 15 -17.25 15.80 0.83
C THR A 15 -16.52 16.40 -0.38
N GLY A 16 -15.57 15.65 -1.01
CA GLY A 16 -14.88 16.06 -2.23
C GLY A 16 -15.63 15.77 -3.54
N MET A 17 -16.84 15.22 -3.49
CA MET A 17 -17.58 14.75 -4.67
C MET A 17 -18.33 15.84 -5.47
N SER A 18 -18.04 17.11 -5.29
CA SER A 18 -18.63 18.14 -6.12
C SER A 18 -17.57 18.98 -6.80
N VAL A 19 -17.12 18.56 -7.95
CA VAL A 19 -16.93 19.31 -9.20
C VAL A 19 -16.38 18.33 -10.24
N ALA A 20 -17.27 17.63 -10.96
CA ALA A 20 -16.89 17.14 -12.26
C ALA A 20 -16.56 18.37 -13.11
N ALA A 21 -15.30 18.53 -13.51
CA ALA A 21 -14.99 19.51 -14.55
C ALA A 21 -15.84 19.12 -15.77
N PRO A 22 -16.68 20.02 -16.30
CA PRO A 22 -17.51 19.69 -17.46
C PRO A 22 -16.57 19.28 -18.60
N ALA A 23 -16.94 18.22 -19.30
CA ALA A 23 -16.27 17.84 -20.55
C ALA A 23 -16.25 19.07 -21.46
N VAL A 24 -15.05 19.59 -21.72
CA VAL A 24 -14.90 20.75 -22.59
C VAL A 24 -15.18 20.26 -24.02
N PRO A 25 -16.16 20.84 -24.75
CA PRO A 25 -16.36 20.49 -26.14
C PRO A 25 -15.10 20.86 -26.94
N SER A 26 -14.47 19.87 -27.56
CA SER A 26 -13.24 20.06 -28.34
C SER A 26 -13.51 20.55 -29.75
N HIS A 27 -14.70 20.29 -30.26
CA HIS A 27 -15.09 20.71 -31.58
C HIS A 27 -16.59 20.95 -31.64
N ILE A 28 -16.98 22.16 -32.13
CA ILE A 28 -18.37 22.50 -32.41
C ILE A 28 -18.44 22.79 -33.89
N THR A 29 -19.06 21.90 -34.63
CA THR A 29 -19.37 22.13 -36.08
C THR A 29 -20.84 22.41 -36.23
N ARG A 30 -21.17 23.35 -37.12
CA ARG A 30 -22.55 23.62 -37.47
C ARG A 30 -23.02 22.54 -38.46
N ASP A 31 -24.03 21.78 -38.09
CA ASP A 31 -24.64 20.86 -39.05
C ASP A 31 -25.38 21.67 -40.13
N GLY A 32 -25.40 21.16 -41.35
CA GLY A 32 -26.05 21.83 -42.48
C GLY A 32 -27.59 22.01 -42.33
N ARG A 33 -28.16 21.65 -41.15
CA ARG A 33 -29.58 21.69 -40.83
C ARG A 33 -29.94 22.71 -39.74
N GLY A 34 -28.96 23.56 -39.36
CA GLY A 34 -29.12 24.61 -38.33
C GLY A 34 -28.90 24.20 -36.90
N GLY A 35 -28.47 22.95 -36.66
CA GLY A 35 -28.00 22.44 -35.37
C GLY A 35 -26.48 22.55 -35.21
N TYR A 36 -26.00 22.16 -34.03
CA TYR A 36 -24.58 22.07 -33.74
C TYR A 36 -24.24 20.62 -33.42
N ASP A 37 -23.24 20.09 -34.10
CA ASP A 37 -22.65 18.81 -33.78
C ASP A 37 -21.51 19.06 -32.76
N VAL A 38 -21.70 18.61 -31.54
CA VAL A 38 -20.77 18.83 -30.46
C VAL A 38 -20.00 17.53 -30.22
N THR A 39 -18.75 17.50 -30.68
CA THR A 39 -17.86 16.39 -30.36
C THR A 39 -17.12 16.69 -29.05
N TYR A 40 -17.36 15.88 -28.06
CA TYR A 40 -16.61 15.94 -26.81
C TYR A 40 -15.29 15.20 -26.99
N SER A 41 -14.18 15.94 -27.02
CA SER A 41 -12.86 15.33 -26.90
C SER A 41 -12.68 14.97 -25.44
N TYR A 42 -12.78 13.72 -25.15
CA TYR A 42 -12.20 13.19 -23.96
C TYR A 42 -10.68 13.20 -24.18
N GLN A 43 -9.99 14.01 -23.41
CA GLN A 43 -8.60 14.39 -23.53
C GLN A 43 -7.67 13.29 -24.06
N ASP A 44 -6.78 13.69 -24.95
CA ASP A 44 -5.79 12.81 -25.59
C ASP A 44 -5.16 11.86 -24.61
N LYS A 45 -5.46 10.57 -24.78
CA LYS A 45 -4.69 9.51 -24.13
C LYS A 45 -3.31 9.49 -24.77
N ALA A 46 -2.32 9.13 -23.97
CA ALA A 46 -0.96 8.96 -24.42
C ALA A 46 -0.90 8.30 -25.80
N LYS A 47 -0.18 8.90 -26.73
CA LYS A 47 -0.09 8.46 -28.14
C LYS A 47 0.18 6.96 -28.28
N ASN A 48 0.94 6.37 -27.33
CA ASN A 48 1.28 4.95 -27.31
C ASN A 48 0.52 4.16 -26.24
N GLY A 49 -0.32 4.83 -25.43
CA GLY A 49 -1.02 4.23 -24.32
C GLY A 49 -0.14 3.78 -23.16
N TRP A 50 1.17 3.98 -23.20
CA TRP A 50 2.11 3.65 -22.15
C TRP A 50 2.35 4.84 -21.22
N TYR A 51 2.64 4.54 -19.96
CA TYR A 51 3.02 5.54 -18.98
C TYR A 51 3.96 4.94 -17.92
N ALA A 52 4.68 5.80 -17.23
CA ALA A 52 5.45 5.47 -16.04
C ALA A 52 4.99 6.36 -14.88
N THR A 53 4.97 5.81 -13.66
CA THR A 53 4.58 6.57 -12.47
C THR A 53 5.61 6.36 -11.37
N ALA A 54 5.92 7.43 -10.63
CA ALA A 54 6.64 7.37 -9.37
C ALA A 54 5.72 7.91 -8.28
N ARG A 55 5.62 7.20 -7.13
CA ARG A 55 4.77 7.56 -5.99
C ARG A 55 5.57 7.56 -4.71
N ALA A 56 5.24 8.47 -3.82
CA ALA A 56 5.72 8.51 -2.46
C ALA A 56 4.56 8.81 -1.51
N GLY A 57 4.59 8.22 -0.32
CA GLY A 57 3.49 8.35 0.62
C GLY A 57 3.80 7.78 1.99
N ILE A 58 2.75 7.55 2.74
CA ILE A 58 2.77 7.01 4.09
C ILE A 58 1.86 5.80 4.13
N SER A 59 2.37 4.71 4.71
CA SER A 59 1.63 3.48 4.97
C SER A 59 1.45 3.30 6.47
N PHE A 60 0.27 2.82 6.86
CA PHE A 60 -0.07 2.42 8.22
C PHE A 60 -0.24 0.92 8.24
N LEU A 61 0.71 0.22 8.85
CA LEU A 61 0.71 -1.23 8.94
C LEU A 61 -0.04 -1.69 10.20
N ASN A 62 -0.91 -2.69 10.03
CA ASN A 62 -1.62 -3.33 11.13
C ASN A 62 -1.42 -4.84 11.04
N TRP A 63 -1.01 -5.47 12.11
CA TRP A 63 -0.88 -6.93 12.18
C TRP A 63 -1.14 -7.46 13.58
N THR A 64 -1.43 -8.75 13.67
CA THR A 64 -1.55 -9.47 14.94
C THR A 64 -0.33 -10.35 15.12
N ASN A 65 0.32 -10.24 16.25
CA ASN A 65 1.46 -11.05 16.63
C ASN A 65 1.05 -12.13 17.66
N LYS A 66 1.48 -13.37 17.43
CA LYS A 66 1.20 -14.49 18.33
C LYS A 66 2.51 -15.11 18.79
N TYR A 67 2.76 -15.04 20.08
CA TYR A 67 3.89 -15.67 20.72
C TYR A 67 3.48 -17.03 21.30
N SER A 68 4.29 -18.06 21.01
CA SER A 68 4.14 -19.38 21.61
C SER A 68 5.47 -19.80 22.22
N PHE A 69 5.47 -20.03 23.52
CA PHE A 69 6.66 -20.46 24.24
C PHE A 69 6.70 -21.98 24.33
N THR A 70 7.91 -22.56 24.29
CA THR A 70 8.10 -24.02 24.40
C THR A 70 7.94 -24.51 25.85
N ASP A 71 7.97 -23.60 26.82
CA ASP A 71 7.71 -23.90 28.23
C ASP A 71 6.20 -23.95 28.51
N PRO A 72 5.67 -25.09 29.03
CA PRO A 72 4.24 -25.24 29.32
C PRO A 72 3.71 -24.29 30.43
N ALA A 73 4.57 -23.64 31.18
CA ALA A 73 4.20 -22.68 32.22
C ALA A 73 3.92 -21.27 31.70
N GLN A 74 4.27 -20.96 30.45
CA GLN A 74 4.03 -19.64 29.87
C GLN A 74 2.87 -19.67 28.87
N SER A 75 1.90 -18.80 29.11
CA SER A 75 0.71 -18.67 28.30
C SER A 75 1.01 -18.01 26.95
N LYS A 76 0.24 -18.42 25.91
CA LYS A 76 0.21 -17.72 24.62
C LYS A 76 -0.22 -16.27 24.85
N GLN A 77 0.60 -15.33 24.40
CA GLN A 77 0.23 -13.91 24.38
C GLN A 77 -0.14 -13.52 22.93
N GLU A 78 -1.22 -12.76 22.79
CA GLU A 78 -1.66 -12.18 21.53
C GLU A 78 -1.63 -10.66 21.72
N GLU A 79 -0.78 -9.99 20.97
CA GLU A 79 -0.66 -8.54 20.99
C GLU A 79 -1.07 -7.96 19.65
N ASP A 80 -1.96 -6.97 19.70
CA ASP A 80 -2.34 -6.17 18.54
C ASP A 80 -1.36 -5.00 18.44
N PHE A 81 -0.53 -5.01 17.43
CA PHE A 81 0.35 -3.88 17.14
C PHE A 81 -0.40 -2.75 16.45
N SER A 82 -0.18 -1.54 16.94
CA SER A 82 -0.88 -0.34 16.49
C SER A 82 0.02 0.53 15.62
N PHE A 83 -0.56 0.92 14.55
CA PHE A 83 -0.61 2.17 13.82
C PHE A 83 0.61 3.11 13.94
N GLU A 84 1.76 2.72 13.41
CA GLU A 84 2.81 3.69 13.16
C GLU A 84 2.96 3.95 11.66
N PRO A 85 3.10 5.22 11.25
CA PRO A 85 3.30 5.56 9.86
C PRO A 85 4.71 5.18 9.41
N VAL A 86 4.80 4.43 8.32
CA VAL A 86 6.06 4.12 7.64
C VAL A 86 6.05 4.75 6.24
N PHE A 87 7.23 5.01 5.70
CA PHE A 87 7.36 5.47 4.32
C PHE A 87 6.84 4.41 3.35
N ASP A 88 6.08 4.83 2.33
CA ASP A 88 5.68 4.01 1.18
C ASP A 88 6.15 4.68 -0.10
N GLY A 89 6.95 3.98 -0.91
CA GLY A 89 7.42 4.47 -2.19
C GLY A 89 7.29 3.42 -3.27
N SER A 90 6.91 3.83 -4.49
CA SER A 90 6.79 2.90 -5.61
C SER A 90 7.10 3.55 -6.96
N ILE A 91 7.53 2.71 -7.89
CA ILE A 91 7.63 3.03 -9.30
C ILE A 91 6.80 2.01 -10.09
N SER A 92 6.24 2.44 -11.19
CA SER A 92 5.42 1.57 -12.01
C SER A 92 5.47 1.91 -13.48
N VAL A 93 5.17 0.91 -14.30
CA VAL A 93 4.93 1.05 -15.73
C VAL A 93 3.54 0.52 -16.02
N GLY A 94 2.77 1.25 -16.79
CA GLY A 94 1.41 0.89 -17.12
C GLY A 94 1.04 1.19 -18.57
N ARG A 95 -0.14 0.71 -18.94
CA ARG A 95 -0.71 0.92 -20.26
C ARG A 95 -2.22 1.14 -20.18
N HIS A 96 -2.71 2.09 -20.97
CA HIS A 96 -4.14 2.25 -21.25
C HIS A 96 -4.59 1.24 -22.32
N PHE A 97 -5.49 0.34 -21.95
CA PHE A 97 -6.06 -0.63 -22.88
C PHE A 97 -7.30 -0.08 -23.59
N SER A 98 -8.02 0.78 -22.89
CA SER A 98 -9.18 1.48 -23.41
C SER A 98 -9.34 2.84 -22.73
N TYR A 99 -10.42 3.51 -23.02
CA TYR A 99 -10.77 4.81 -22.45
C TYR A 99 -10.90 4.77 -20.92
N PHE A 100 -11.42 3.66 -20.38
CA PHE A 100 -11.73 3.51 -18.97
C PHE A 100 -10.81 2.52 -18.27
N TRP A 101 -10.02 1.71 -19.00
CA TRP A 101 -9.24 0.64 -18.41
C TRP A 101 -7.74 0.83 -18.62
N ARG A 102 -7.00 0.73 -17.55
CA ARG A 102 -5.54 0.68 -17.58
C ARG A 102 -5.02 -0.43 -16.68
N GLY A 103 -3.86 -0.96 -17.03
CA GLY A 103 -3.11 -1.91 -16.21
C GLY A 103 -1.74 -1.37 -15.88
N GLU A 104 -1.17 -1.80 -14.77
CA GLU A 104 0.08 -1.30 -14.23
C GLU A 104 0.85 -2.42 -13.53
N LEU A 105 2.14 -2.51 -13.77
CA LEU A 105 3.06 -3.31 -12.97
C LEU A 105 3.83 -2.37 -12.06
N GLU A 106 3.71 -2.58 -10.76
CA GLU A 106 4.22 -1.71 -9.71
C GLU A 106 5.25 -2.46 -8.86
N LEU A 107 6.43 -1.86 -8.70
CA LEU A 107 7.45 -2.25 -7.74
C LEU A 107 7.49 -1.20 -6.64
N GLY A 108 7.32 -1.62 -5.41
CA GLY A 108 7.29 -0.71 -4.27
C GLY A 108 8.03 -1.23 -3.05
N TYR A 109 8.15 -0.35 -2.09
CA TYR A 109 8.81 -0.59 -0.82
C TYR A 109 8.03 0.10 0.29
N MET A 110 7.55 -0.68 1.24
CA MET A 110 7.07 -0.20 2.53
C MET A 110 8.25 -0.12 3.47
N GLY A 111 8.52 1.08 3.98
CA GLY A 111 9.68 1.40 4.79
C GLY A 111 9.73 0.66 6.12
N GLN A 112 10.82 0.86 6.82
CA GLN A 112 11.10 0.17 8.06
C GLN A 112 10.21 0.70 9.18
N TYR A 113 9.43 -0.23 9.76
CA TYR A 113 8.84 -0.06 11.08
C TYR A 113 9.88 -0.51 12.09
N SER A 114 10.20 0.34 13.07
CA SER A 114 11.14 0.02 14.14
C SER A 114 10.49 0.26 15.49
N ASP A 115 10.46 -0.76 16.32
CA ASP A 115 9.99 -0.67 17.71
C ASP A 115 11.11 -1.14 18.64
N SER A 116 11.47 -0.27 19.59
CA SER A 116 12.50 -0.53 20.60
C SER A 116 11.86 -0.49 21.99
N GLY A 117 11.10 -1.52 22.32
CA GLY A 117 10.45 -1.69 23.62
C GLY A 117 11.20 -2.67 24.53
N ASP A 118 11.37 -2.34 25.82
CA ASP A 118 11.95 -3.23 26.84
C ASP A 118 13.31 -3.84 26.49
N GLY A 119 14.11 -3.16 25.63
CA GLY A 119 15.44 -3.63 25.20
C GLY A 119 15.40 -4.66 24.08
N LEU A 120 14.26 -4.88 23.43
CA LEU A 120 14.14 -5.63 22.18
C LEU A 120 13.93 -4.66 21.02
N ASP A 121 14.70 -4.86 19.95
CA ASP A 121 14.57 -4.14 18.70
C ASP A 121 13.84 -5.03 17.69
N PHE A 122 12.73 -4.53 17.14
CA PHE A 122 11.97 -5.19 16.11
C PHE A 122 11.86 -4.28 14.88
N ASP A 123 12.35 -4.79 13.75
CA ASP A 123 12.26 -4.10 12.47
C ASP A 123 11.43 -4.89 11.48
N LEU A 124 10.57 -4.20 10.75
CA LEU A 124 9.76 -4.74 9.65
C LEU A 124 9.81 -3.83 8.44
N SER A 125 10.18 -4.38 7.31
CA SER A 125 10.05 -3.73 6.00
C SER A 125 9.49 -4.71 4.98
N ALA A 126 8.89 -4.20 3.90
CA ALA A 126 8.32 -5.08 2.89
C ALA A 126 8.43 -4.48 1.47
N PRO A 127 9.44 -4.87 0.69
CA PRO A 127 9.38 -4.70 -0.76
C PRO A 127 8.25 -5.54 -1.35
N TYR A 128 7.62 -5.04 -2.42
CA TYR A 128 6.51 -5.73 -3.08
C TYR A 128 6.51 -5.52 -4.59
N LEU A 129 5.88 -6.46 -5.29
CA LEU A 129 5.59 -6.40 -6.71
C LEU A 129 4.10 -6.67 -6.91
N MET A 130 3.37 -5.76 -7.58
CA MET A 130 1.94 -5.89 -7.83
C MET A 130 1.59 -5.64 -9.30
N ALA A 131 0.67 -6.44 -9.82
CA ALA A 131 -0.04 -6.18 -11.07
C ALA A 131 -1.41 -5.61 -10.73
N ASN A 132 -1.66 -4.38 -11.16
CA ASN A 132 -2.85 -3.60 -10.84
C ASN A 132 -3.70 -3.37 -12.08
N GLY A 133 -5.01 -3.44 -11.93
CA GLY A 133 -5.99 -3.02 -12.92
C GLY A 133 -6.82 -1.86 -12.37
N TYR A 134 -7.10 -0.86 -13.21
CA TYR A 134 -7.85 0.32 -12.81
C TYR A 134 -8.97 0.62 -13.77
N TYR A 135 -10.06 1.11 -13.22
CA TYR A 135 -11.16 1.73 -13.95
C TYR A 135 -11.15 3.23 -13.68
N ASP A 136 -10.92 4.01 -14.73
CA ASP A 136 -10.84 5.47 -14.70
C ASP A 136 -12.21 6.08 -15.04
N PHE A 137 -12.71 6.95 -14.17
CA PHE A 137 -13.93 7.72 -14.42
C PHE A 137 -13.61 9.02 -15.16
N THR A 138 -14.61 9.61 -15.78
CA THR A 138 -14.45 10.85 -16.58
C THR A 138 -14.09 12.09 -15.75
N ASN A 139 -14.35 12.05 -14.44
CA ASN A 139 -14.05 13.15 -13.50
C ASN A 139 -12.65 13.08 -12.85
N GLY A 140 -11.80 12.18 -13.34
CA GLY A 140 -10.45 11.96 -12.82
C GLY A 140 -10.37 11.00 -11.64
N LEU A 141 -11.50 10.59 -11.05
CA LEU A 141 -11.50 9.51 -10.05
C LEU A 141 -11.15 8.18 -10.70
N TYR A 142 -10.63 7.26 -9.92
CA TYR A 142 -10.44 5.88 -10.35
C TYR A 142 -10.60 4.89 -9.19
N LEU A 143 -10.94 3.67 -9.55
CA LEU A 143 -10.93 2.52 -8.66
C LEU A 143 -10.01 1.46 -9.25
N GLY A 144 -9.34 0.71 -8.39
CA GLY A 144 -8.44 -0.34 -8.83
C GLY A 144 -8.41 -1.53 -7.89
N ALA A 145 -7.92 -2.63 -8.42
CA ALA A 145 -7.59 -3.82 -7.66
C ALA A 145 -6.29 -4.41 -8.19
N GLY A 146 -5.54 -5.06 -7.32
CA GLY A 146 -4.27 -5.65 -7.68
C GLY A 146 -3.95 -6.91 -6.91
N LEU A 147 -3.12 -7.74 -7.54
CA LEU A 147 -2.55 -8.95 -6.98
C LEU A 147 -1.04 -8.92 -7.13
N GLY A 148 -0.34 -9.50 -6.17
CA GLY A 148 1.11 -9.47 -6.21
C GLY A 148 1.77 -10.34 -5.16
N LEU A 149 3.02 -10.04 -4.92
CA LEU A 149 3.86 -10.66 -3.91
C LEU A 149 4.50 -9.58 -3.05
N ALA A 150 4.46 -9.74 -1.74
CA ALA A 150 5.22 -8.97 -0.79
C ALA A 150 6.34 -9.85 -0.22
N MET A 151 7.45 -9.21 0.14
CA MET A 151 8.60 -9.87 0.77
C MET A 151 8.85 -9.23 2.14
N PRO A 152 8.03 -9.54 3.17
CA PRO A 152 8.29 -9.03 4.51
C PRO A 152 9.65 -9.50 5.01
N ILE A 153 10.48 -8.55 5.41
CA ILE A 153 11.79 -8.72 6.01
C ILE A 153 11.67 -8.29 7.46
N THR A 154 11.89 -9.22 8.37
CA THR A 154 11.81 -8.96 9.81
C THR A 154 13.16 -9.18 10.44
N HIS A 155 13.56 -8.26 11.33
CA HIS A 155 14.76 -8.37 12.15
C HIS A 155 14.36 -8.25 13.61
N ILE A 156 14.90 -9.15 14.45
CA ILE A 156 14.68 -9.15 15.90
C ILE A 156 16.02 -9.33 16.60
N ASP A 157 16.41 -8.34 17.39
CA ASP A 157 17.62 -8.38 18.24
C ASP A 157 17.36 -7.72 19.59
N GLY A 158 18.34 -7.78 20.48
CA GLY A 158 18.36 -7.05 21.73
C GLY A 158 18.53 -7.90 22.99
N ALA A 159 18.50 -7.19 24.11
CA ALA A 159 18.56 -7.76 25.46
C ALA A 159 17.65 -6.94 26.38
N SER A 160 16.76 -7.62 27.09
CA SER A 160 15.97 -7.01 28.16
C SER A 160 16.60 -7.31 29.53
N ALA A 161 16.06 -6.70 30.58
CA ALA A 161 16.47 -6.99 31.94
C ALA A 161 16.28 -8.47 32.35
N TYR A 162 15.46 -9.21 31.60
CA TYR A 162 15.05 -10.58 31.94
C TYR A 162 15.60 -11.65 31.00
N PHE A 163 15.95 -11.30 29.74
CA PHE A 163 16.44 -12.26 28.75
C PHE A 163 17.27 -11.58 27.66
N VAL A 164 18.08 -12.36 26.97
CA VAL A 164 18.91 -11.94 25.82
C VAL A 164 18.62 -12.85 24.65
N VAL A 165 18.53 -12.29 23.47
CA VAL A 165 18.44 -13.05 22.22
C VAL A 165 19.77 -13.70 21.93
N THR A 166 19.85 -15.04 21.99
CA THR A 166 21.10 -15.78 21.83
C THR A 166 21.26 -16.43 20.47
N GLY A 167 20.19 -16.53 19.69
CA GLY A 167 20.22 -17.13 18.35
C GLY A 167 18.82 -17.40 17.80
N GLY A 168 18.79 -18.18 16.73
CA GLY A 168 17.57 -18.49 15.98
C GLY A 168 17.48 -17.70 14.69
N ASP A 169 16.26 -17.60 14.14
CA ASP A 169 15.97 -16.86 12.89
C ASP A 169 15.86 -15.35 13.20
N ARG A 170 16.95 -14.67 13.55
CA ARG A 170 16.94 -13.23 13.85
C ARG A 170 16.51 -12.42 12.62
N ASP A 171 17.06 -12.78 11.47
CA ASP A 171 16.71 -12.21 10.17
C ASP A 171 15.84 -13.17 9.41
N LYS A 172 14.64 -12.75 9.08
CA LYS A 172 13.71 -13.58 8.31
C LYS A 172 13.12 -12.81 7.13
N THR A 173 13.35 -13.37 5.96
CA THR A 173 12.66 -12.94 4.73
C THR A 173 11.63 -14.00 4.36
N SER A 174 10.42 -13.57 4.12
CA SER A 174 9.33 -14.43 3.64
C SER A 174 8.81 -13.88 2.31
N VAL A 175 8.25 -14.76 1.49
CA VAL A 175 7.50 -14.35 0.29
C VAL A 175 6.04 -14.68 0.53
N SER A 176 5.17 -13.71 0.31
CA SER A 176 3.76 -13.84 0.63
C SER A 176 2.89 -13.28 -0.50
N PRO A 177 1.78 -13.95 -0.85
CA PRO A 177 0.80 -13.36 -1.76
C PRO A 177 0.25 -12.07 -1.16
N MET A 178 0.08 -11.07 -2.02
CA MET A 178 -0.47 -9.76 -1.70
C MET A 178 -1.68 -9.48 -2.58
N ALA A 179 -2.73 -8.94 -1.98
CA ALA A 179 -3.89 -8.46 -2.71
C ALA A 179 -4.33 -7.10 -2.15
N GLY A 180 -4.85 -6.24 -3.01
CA GLY A 180 -5.27 -4.92 -2.56
C GLY A 180 -6.32 -4.29 -3.47
N VAL A 181 -6.97 -3.27 -2.91
CA VAL A 181 -7.89 -2.39 -3.61
C VAL A 181 -7.39 -0.95 -3.49
N MET A 182 -7.64 -0.17 -4.51
CA MET A 182 -7.17 1.20 -4.61
C MET A 182 -8.30 2.12 -5.04
N ALA A 183 -8.26 3.33 -4.52
CA ALA A 183 -9.09 4.43 -4.99
C ALA A 183 -8.21 5.68 -5.08
N GLY A 184 -8.44 6.51 -6.08
CA GLY A 184 -7.65 7.71 -6.22
C GLY A 184 -8.24 8.71 -7.19
N TRP A 185 -7.48 9.77 -7.36
CA TRP A 185 -7.83 10.86 -8.24
C TRP A 185 -6.62 11.35 -9.00
N THR A 186 -6.83 11.65 -10.27
CA THR A 186 -5.78 12.16 -11.16
C THR A 186 -6.18 13.48 -11.77
N THR A 187 -5.21 14.38 -11.94
CA THR A 187 -5.38 15.61 -12.70
C THR A 187 -4.16 15.88 -13.57
N LYS A 188 -4.39 16.38 -14.77
CA LYS A 188 -3.30 16.77 -15.66
C LYS A 188 -2.63 18.03 -15.13
N LEU A 189 -1.31 18.00 -15.05
CA LEU A 189 -0.47 19.16 -14.79
C LEU A 189 0.04 19.76 -16.10
N ASP A 190 0.29 18.90 -17.10
CA ASP A 190 0.78 19.25 -18.43
C ASP A 190 0.31 18.18 -19.43
N ASP A 191 0.60 18.34 -20.72
CA ASP A 191 0.19 17.43 -21.79
C ASP A 191 0.60 15.97 -21.53
N ASN A 192 1.77 15.77 -20.95
CA ASN A 192 2.31 14.45 -20.66
C ASN A 192 2.44 14.16 -19.16
N LEU A 193 2.15 15.12 -18.28
CA LEU A 193 2.36 14.99 -16.84
C LEU A 193 1.04 15.02 -16.08
N VAL A 194 0.81 13.98 -15.28
CA VAL A 194 -0.41 13.80 -14.49
C VAL A 194 -0.04 13.64 -13.01
N LEU A 195 -0.71 14.42 -12.16
CA LEU A 195 -0.68 14.22 -10.71
C LEU A 195 -1.63 13.11 -10.35
N ASP A 196 -1.19 12.18 -9.49
CA ASP A 196 -1.94 11.02 -9.01
C ASP A 196 -1.97 11.03 -7.49
N VAL A 197 -3.15 11.03 -6.89
CA VAL A 197 -3.35 10.88 -5.44
C VAL A 197 -4.08 9.57 -5.21
N ARG A 198 -3.47 8.64 -4.44
CA ARG A 198 -3.96 7.28 -4.28
C ARG A 198 -4.09 6.89 -2.81
N TYR A 199 -5.20 6.26 -2.48
CA TYR A 199 -5.36 5.42 -1.30
C TYR A 199 -5.30 3.95 -1.71
N ARG A 200 -4.55 3.14 -0.97
CA ARG A 200 -4.48 1.68 -1.13
C ARG A 200 -4.80 1.01 0.19
N LEU A 201 -5.65 0.01 0.14
CA LEU A 201 -5.83 -0.99 1.19
C LEU A 201 -5.35 -2.32 0.66
N ALA A 202 -4.29 -2.87 1.22
CA ALA A 202 -3.74 -4.15 0.80
C ALA A 202 -3.53 -5.09 1.99
N GLY A 203 -3.49 -6.38 1.71
CA GLY A 203 -3.21 -7.41 2.70
C GLY A 203 -2.19 -8.41 2.17
N PHE A 204 -1.25 -8.82 3.03
CA PHE A 204 -0.27 -9.86 2.74
C PHE A 204 0.08 -10.65 4.00
N GLY A 205 0.54 -11.88 3.84
CA GLY A 205 0.91 -12.72 4.96
C GLY A 205 2.21 -12.25 5.63
N GLY A 206 2.31 -12.46 6.92
CA GLY A 206 3.53 -12.22 7.67
C GLY A 206 4.48 -13.42 7.66
N SER A 207 5.30 -13.54 8.69
CA SER A 207 6.34 -14.55 8.82
C SER A 207 6.20 -15.37 10.09
N LYS A 208 6.89 -16.51 10.13
CA LYS A 208 7.07 -17.32 11.34
C LYS A 208 8.55 -17.38 11.64
N GLN A 209 8.91 -17.04 12.87
CA GLN A 209 10.30 -17.03 13.35
C GLN A 209 10.41 -17.87 14.61
N LYS A 210 11.53 -18.57 14.75
CA LYS A 210 11.91 -19.25 16.00
C LYS A 210 13.14 -18.55 16.56
N ILE A 211 12.98 -17.99 17.74
CA ILE A 211 14.02 -17.21 18.39
C ILE A 211 14.43 -17.90 19.68
N ASN A 212 15.73 -18.03 19.91
CA ASN A 212 16.29 -18.59 21.11
C ASN A 212 16.66 -17.46 22.07
N TYR A 213 16.16 -17.57 23.27
CA TYR A 213 16.42 -16.66 24.38
C TYR A 213 17.21 -17.36 25.50
N ALA A 214 17.99 -16.61 26.23
CA ALA A 214 18.60 -17.05 27.49
C ALA A 214 18.23 -16.09 28.63
N ASN A 215 17.91 -16.66 29.76
CA ASN A 215 17.71 -15.96 31.03
C ASN A 215 18.59 -16.55 32.13
N SER A 216 18.48 -16.08 33.38
CA SER A 216 19.23 -16.59 34.53
C SER A 216 18.91 -18.05 34.88
N GLU A 217 17.81 -18.60 34.43
CA GLU A 217 17.35 -19.97 34.73
C GLU A 217 17.66 -20.96 33.59
N GLY A 218 18.06 -20.47 32.40
CA GLY A 218 18.42 -21.30 31.26
C GLY A 218 17.97 -20.70 29.92
N GLY A 219 18.04 -21.49 28.84
CA GLY A 219 17.62 -21.10 27.52
C GLY A 219 16.20 -21.61 27.22
N PHE A 220 15.41 -20.82 26.49
CA PHE A 220 14.10 -21.21 25.96
C PHE A 220 13.94 -20.75 24.51
N THR A 221 13.04 -21.40 23.80
CA THR A 221 12.72 -21.02 22.41
C THR A 221 11.30 -20.48 22.35
N ALA A 222 11.13 -19.32 21.72
CA ALA A 222 9.84 -18.77 21.40
C ALA A 222 9.59 -18.85 19.89
N GLU A 223 8.40 -19.24 19.49
CA GLU A 223 7.91 -19.15 18.13
C GLU A 223 7.06 -17.88 18.03
N ASN A 224 7.55 -16.92 17.24
CA ASN A 224 6.82 -15.72 16.89
C ASN A 224 6.14 -15.91 15.54
N LYS A 225 4.83 -15.67 15.47
CA LYS A 225 4.03 -15.76 14.26
C LYS A 225 3.34 -14.43 13.99
N ILE A 226 3.83 -13.71 12.98
CA ILE A 226 3.15 -12.57 12.42
C ILE A 226 2.04 -13.09 11.49
N GLY A 227 0.81 -12.66 11.74
CA GLY A 227 -0.36 -13.07 10.98
C GLY A 227 -0.50 -12.32 9.66
N LEU A 228 -1.73 -12.00 9.29
CA LEU A 228 -2.04 -11.14 8.14
C LEU A 228 -1.62 -9.70 8.49
N ILE A 229 -0.84 -9.08 7.60
CA ILE A 229 -0.48 -7.68 7.66
C ILE A 229 -1.43 -6.93 6.74
N LEU A 230 -2.11 -5.90 7.28
CA LEU A 230 -2.94 -4.98 6.54
C LEU A 230 -2.19 -3.66 6.38
N ASP A 231 -2.04 -3.23 5.14
CA ASP A 231 -1.44 -1.97 4.72
C ASP A 231 -2.54 -0.99 4.31
N ASN A 232 -2.57 0.16 4.97
CA ASN A 232 -3.40 1.31 4.61
C ASN A 232 -2.48 2.44 4.20
N SER A 233 -2.35 2.72 2.91
CA SER A 233 -1.43 3.76 2.44
C SER A 233 -2.12 4.90 1.69
N ILE A 234 -1.57 6.09 1.86
CA ILE A 234 -1.91 7.28 1.09
C ILE A 234 -0.64 7.75 0.40
N SER A 235 -0.70 7.91 -0.91
CA SER A 235 0.46 8.31 -1.72
C SER A 235 0.10 9.39 -2.74
N VAL A 236 1.10 10.18 -3.07
CA VAL A 236 1.07 11.16 -4.16
C VAL A 236 2.11 10.75 -5.18
N GLY A 237 1.76 10.80 -6.44
CA GLY A 237 2.63 10.39 -7.53
C GLY A 237 2.59 11.34 -8.72
N LEU A 238 3.63 11.22 -9.52
CA LEU A 238 3.71 11.83 -10.83
C LEU A 238 3.73 10.73 -11.89
N ARG A 239 2.80 10.81 -12.82
CA ARG A 239 2.68 9.91 -13.96
C ARG A 239 3.05 10.64 -15.23
N TYR A 240 4.01 10.10 -15.97
CA TYR A 240 4.41 10.58 -17.28
C TYR A 240 3.81 9.69 -18.37
N GLU A 241 3.07 10.30 -19.29
CA GLU A 241 2.42 9.63 -20.42
C GLU A 241 3.25 9.84 -21.68
N PHE A 242 3.63 8.71 -22.38
CA PHE A 242 4.53 8.72 -23.55
C PHE A 242 3.80 8.97 -24.86
#